data_7f92c06f205577e4fbf55bc7b5f790c1
#
_entry.id   7f92c06f205577e4fbf55bc7b5f790c1
#
_cell.length_a   1.000
_cell.length_b   1.000
_cell.length_c   1.000
_cell.angle_alpha   90.00
_cell.angle_beta   90.00
_cell.angle_gamma   90.00
#
_symmetry.space_group_name_H-M   'P 1'
#
loop_
_entity.id
_entity.type
_entity.pdbx_description
1 polymer ?
#
loop_
_entity_poly.entity_id
_entity_poly.type
_entity_poly.pdbx_seq_one_letter_code
_entity_poly.pdbx_strand_id
1 'polypeptide(L)'
;MGSEMCIRDSLITVDKTRTYKEIKFSNANVEILENTKKNTDAIEKALDAGRIITAADTLGASQAMLDKAVSYSKERKQFNRVIGSFQAIKHMCAEMTADLEPCYSLVWHAAHSFDNNDDDSKIMSCHAKSHISEVAKMVSKKATEVHGGMGFTDLLGLHFWFKRIGLNSCLLYTSDAADDLLC
;
A
#
# COMPACT_ATOMS: atom_id res chain seq x y z
N MET A 1 30.90 -11.28 -29.30
CA MET A 1 29.47 -11.51 -29.62
C MET A 1 28.83 -11.99 -28.38
N GLY A 2 28.36 -11.11 -27.55
CA GLY A 2 27.65 -11.42 -26.33
C GLY A 2 26.17 -11.22 -26.59
N SER A 3 25.41 -12.27 -26.66
CA SER A 3 23.95 -12.20 -26.69
C SER A 3 23.49 -12.01 -25.28
N GLU A 4 23.26 -10.80 -24.88
CA GLU A 4 22.55 -10.48 -23.69
C GLU A 4 21.08 -10.88 -23.87
N MET A 5 20.65 -11.95 -23.26
CA MET A 5 19.22 -12.25 -23.22
C MET A 5 18.66 -12.00 -21.83
N CYS A 6 18.13 -10.80 -21.65
CA CYS A 6 17.21 -10.52 -20.58
C CYS A 6 15.78 -10.76 -21.08
N ILE A 7 15.15 -11.82 -20.66
CA ILE A 7 13.72 -12.02 -20.93
C ILE A 7 12.95 -11.18 -19.93
N ARG A 8 12.10 -10.26 -20.44
CA ARG A 8 11.24 -9.39 -19.66
C ARG A 8 9.80 -9.76 -19.92
N ASP A 9 9.23 -10.55 -19.05
CA ASP A 9 7.80 -10.87 -19.12
C ASP A 9 7.02 -9.90 -18.23
N SER A 10 5.93 -9.36 -18.78
CA SER A 10 4.99 -8.56 -17.98
C SER A 10 4.06 -9.48 -17.25
N LEU A 11 4.03 -9.34 -15.92
CA LEU A 11 3.10 -10.08 -15.07
C LEU A 11 1.71 -9.43 -15.14
N ILE A 12 0.68 -10.26 -15.27
CA ILE A 12 -0.70 -9.79 -15.15
C ILE A 12 -1.02 -9.69 -13.67
N THR A 13 -1.19 -8.47 -13.19
CA THR A 13 -1.50 -8.21 -11.78
C THR A 13 -2.88 -7.60 -11.63
N VAL A 14 -3.43 -7.69 -10.41
CA VAL A 14 -4.72 -7.10 -10.06
C VAL A 14 -4.65 -5.58 -10.09
N ASP A 15 -3.54 -5.00 -9.65
CA ASP A 15 -3.27 -3.56 -9.72
C ASP A 15 -2.76 -3.18 -11.12
N LYS A 16 -3.61 -2.50 -11.88
CA LYS A 16 -3.28 -1.99 -13.22
C LYS A 16 -2.58 -0.63 -13.20
N THR A 17 -2.36 -0.04 -12.03
CA THR A 17 -1.69 1.27 -11.89
C THR A 17 -0.17 1.13 -11.93
N ARG A 18 0.35 -0.10 -11.83
CA ARG A 18 1.77 -0.44 -11.87
C ARG A 18 2.03 -1.62 -12.81
N THR A 19 3.23 -1.65 -13.36
CA THR A 19 3.70 -2.78 -14.19
C THR A 19 4.74 -3.57 -13.41
N TYR A 20 4.51 -4.87 -13.27
CA TYR A 20 5.46 -5.82 -12.69
C TYR A 20 6.03 -6.67 -13.80
N LYS A 21 7.32 -7.01 -13.69
CA LYS A 21 8.03 -7.79 -14.71
C LYS A 21 8.92 -8.82 -14.04
N GLU A 22 8.93 -10.00 -14.59
CA GLU A 22 9.96 -10.99 -14.28
C GLU A 22 11.17 -10.73 -15.19
N ILE A 23 12.37 -10.77 -14.60
CA ILE A 23 13.63 -10.60 -15.34
C ILE A 23 14.44 -11.86 -15.11
N LYS A 24 14.77 -12.57 -16.20
CA LYS A 24 15.65 -13.74 -16.18
C LYS A 24 16.96 -13.36 -16.86
N PHE A 25 18.06 -13.57 -16.14
CA PHE A 25 19.41 -13.37 -16.67
C PHE A 25 19.94 -14.71 -17.15
N SER A 26 20.39 -14.78 -18.42
CA SER A 26 21.01 -15.95 -18.99
C SER A 26 22.28 -15.53 -19.71
N ASN A 27 23.43 -16.07 -19.31
CA ASN A 27 24.76 -15.73 -19.85
C ASN A 27 25.04 -14.22 -19.89
N ALA A 28 24.51 -13.49 -18.90
CA ALA A 28 24.76 -12.06 -18.78
C ALA A 28 26.20 -11.81 -18.30
N ASN A 29 26.84 -10.79 -18.85
CA ASN A 29 28.12 -10.32 -18.31
C ASN A 29 27.84 -9.73 -16.92
N VAL A 30 28.60 -10.17 -15.92
CA VAL A 30 28.46 -9.73 -14.53
C VAL A 30 29.76 -9.15 -14.04
N GLU A 31 29.67 -8.12 -13.24
CA GLU A 31 30.76 -7.57 -12.46
C GLU A 31 30.52 -7.89 -10.97
N ILE A 32 31.51 -8.50 -10.36
CA ILE A 32 31.44 -8.82 -8.93
C ILE A 32 31.85 -7.58 -8.16
N LEU A 33 30.92 -7.05 -7.35
CA LEU A 33 31.20 -5.94 -6.45
C LEU A 33 32.12 -6.43 -5.32
N GLU A 34 33.17 -5.68 -5.05
CA GLU A 34 34.05 -5.93 -3.92
C GLU A 34 33.29 -5.76 -2.60
N ASN A 35 33.70 -6.51 -1.56
CA ASN A 35 33.07 -6.51 -0.22
C ASN A 35 31.65 -7.13 -0.14
N THR A 36 31.46 -8.30 -0.72
CA THR A 36 30.20 -9.05 -0.70
C THR A 36 29.60 -9.29 0.71
N LYS A 37 30.41 -9.33 1.77
CA LYS A 37 29.90 -9.46 3.17
C LYS A 37 29.11 -8.23 3.64
N LYS A 38 29.39 -7.04 3.09
CA LYS A 38 28.63 -5.81 3.39
C LYS A 38 27.37 -5.65 2.51
N ASN A 39 27.26 -6.45 1.47
CA ASN A 39 26.15 -6.35 0.54
C ASN A 39 24.82 -6.87 1.12
N THR A 40 24.87 -7.81 2.06
CA THR A 40 23.67 -8.30 2.77
C THR A 40 23.00 -7.16 3.55
N ASP A 41 23.78 -6.37 4.29
CA ASP A 41 23.26 -5.23 5.05
C ASP A 41 22.68 -4.16 4.13
N ALA A 42 23.31 -3.93 2.97
CA ALA A 42 22.80 -2.99 1.97
C ALA A 42 21.46 -3.45 1.37
N ILE A 43 21.31 -4.75 1.13
CA ILE A 43 20.05 -5.34 0.64
C ILE A 43 18.97 -5.21 1.71
N GLU A 44 19.26 -5.51 2.98
CA GLU A 44 18.30 -5.35 4.08
C GLU A 44 17.85 -3.90 4.21
N LYS A 45 18.77 -2.94 4.17
CA LYS A 45 18.45 -1.51 4.16
C LYS A 45 17.56 -1.11 2.97
N ALA A 46 17.84 -1.64 1.78
CA ALA A 46 16.99 -1.40 0.62
C ALA A 46 15.57 -1.95 0.80
N LEU A 47 15.42 -3.11 1.45
CA LEU A 47 14.12 -3.68 1.79
C LEU A 47 13.38 -2.83 2.83
N ASP A 48 14.08 -2.33 3.85
CA ASP A 48 13.49 -1.46 4.87
C ASP A 48 13.02 -0.13 4.26
N ALA A 49 13.81 0.48 3.38
CA ALA A 49 13.37 1.64 2.60
C ALA A 49 12.13 1.32 1.75
N GLY A 50 12.13 0.15 1.11
CA GLY A 50 10.98 -0.34 0.34
C GLY A 50 9.71 -0.49 1.18
N ARG A 51 9.83 -0.98 2.42
CA ARG A 51 8.71 -1.09 3.38
C ARG A 51 8.14 0.29 3.72
N ILE A 52 9.00 1.25 4.03
CA ILE A 52 8.60 2.63 4.37
C ILE A 52 7.89 3.29 3.18
N ILE A 53 8.46 3.19 1.98
CA ILE A 53 7.87 3.76 0.76
C ILE A 53 6.52 3.11 0.45
N THR A 54 6.42 1.79 0.60
CA THR A 54 5.16 1.06 0.39
C THR A 54 4.11 1.46 1.44
N ALA A 55 4.51 1.66 2.69
CA ALA A 55 3.64 2.16 3.75
C ALA A 55 3.12 3.56 3.43
N ALA A 56 3.99 4.48 3.01
CA ALA A 56 3.60 5.84 2.61
C ALA A 56 2.64 5.86 1.42
N ASP A 57 2.89 5.03 0.40
CA ASP A 57 2.00 4.88 -0.75
C ASP A 57 0.63 4.34 -0.35
N THR A 58 0.59 3.36 0.55
CA THR A 58 -0.64 2.77 1.08
C THR A 58 -1.44 3.78 1.91
N LEU A 59 -0.76 4.58 2.71
CA LEU A 59 -1.35 5.68 3.47
C LEU A 59 -2.00 6.71 2.55
N GLY A 60 -1.28 7.17 1.52
CA GLY A 60 -1.80 8.10 0.52
C GLY A 60 -3.01 7.55 -0.25
N ALA A 61 -2.97 6.26 -0.63
CA ALA A 61 -4.10 5.59 -1.27
C ALA A 61 -5.34 5.52 -0.36
N SER A 62 -5.13 5.25 0.94
CA SER A 62 -6.20 5.20 1.95
C SER A 62 -6.81 6.57 2.18
N GLN A 63 -5.99 7.62 2.26
CA GLN A 63 -6.46 9.00 2.36
C GLN A 63 -7.32 9.39 1.15
N ALA A 64 -6.87 9.06 -0.06
CA ALA A 64 -7.64 9.34 -1.27
C ALA A 64 -9.01 8.65 -1.27
N MET A 65 -9.10 7.41 -0.74
CA MET A 65 -10.37 6.70 -0.61
C MET A 65 -11.29 7.34 0.44
N LEU A 66 -10.75 7.76 1.57
CA LEU A 66 -11.48 8.47 2.62
C LEU A 66 -12.04 9.79 2.08
N ASP A 67 -11.22 10.60 1.42
CA ASP A 67 -11.64 11.88 0.84
C ASP A 67 -12.75 11.72 -0.18
N LYS A 68 -12.65 10.70 -1.05
CA LYS A 68 -13.71 10.34 -2.01
C LYS A 68 -15.00 9.92 -1.30
N ALA A 69 -14.92 9.11 -0.25
CA ALA A 69 -16.08 8.67 0.51
C ALA A 69 -16.79 9.86 1.20
N VAL A 70 -16.01 10.75 1.81
CA VAL A 70 -16.55 11.97 2.44
C VAL A 70 -17.21 12.88 1.40
N SER A 71 -16.57 13.12 0.25
CA SER A 71 -17.13 13.95 -0.82
C SER A 71 -18.40 13.35 -1.37
N TYR A 72 -18.40 12.05 -1.68
CA TYR A 72 -19.59 11.34 -2.16
C TYR A 72 -20.73 11.41 -1.16
N SER A 73 -20.46 11.27 0.14
CA SER A 73 -21.46 11.32 1.18
C SER A 73 -22.16 12.69 1.29
N LYS A 74 -21.48 13.77 0.91
CA LYS A 74 -22.03 15.14 0.90
C LYS A 74 -22.90 15.43 -0.32
N GLU A 75 -22.71 14.70 -1.41
CA GLU A 75 -23.40 14.93 -2.70
C GLU A 75 -24.54 13.95 -2.95
N ARG A 76 -24.31 12.67 -2.64
CA ARG A 76 -25.28 11.61 -2.89
C ARG A 76 -26.53 11.76 -2.04
N LYS A 77 -27.69 11.76 -2.66
CA LYS A 77 -28.98 11.82 -1.98
C LYS A 77 -29.69 10.47 -2.01
N GLN A 78 -30.22 10.07 -0.88
CA GLN A 78 -31.14 8.96 -0.69
C GLN A 78 -32.15 9.33 0.41
N PHE A 79 -33.39 8.85 0.29
CA PHE A 79 -34.46 9.18 1.24
C PHE A 79 -34.64 10.70 1.43
N ASN A 80 -34.58 11.46 0.33
CA ASN A 80 -34.77 12.93 0.27
C ASN A 80 -33.72 13.76 1.01
N ARG A 81 -32.56 13.18 1.37
CA ARG A 81 -31.46 13.91 2.00
C ARG A 81 -30.10 13.34 1.59
N VAL A 82 -29.03 14.09 1.82
CA VAL A 82 -27.67 13.63 1.59
C VAL A 82 -27.33 12.46 2.50
N ILE A 83 -26.64 11.43 1.97
CA ILE A 83 -26.32 10.24 2.76
C ILE A 83 -25.41 10.55 3.95
N GLY A 84 -24.55 11.56 3.87
CA GLY A 84 -23.73 12.03 4.97
C GLY A 84 -24.51 12.60 6.14
N SER A 85 -25.84 12.82 6.04
CA SER A 85 -26.70 13.18 7.15
C SER A 85 -27.05 12.00 8.07
N PHE A 86 -26.90 10.75 7.57
CA PHE A 86 -27.17 9.55 8.34
C PHE A 86 -26.03 9.26 9.31
N GLN A 87 -26.38 8.90 10.53
CA GLN A 87 -25.41 8.65 11.60
C GLN A 87 -24.44 7.52 11.26
N ALA A 88 -24.92 6.44 10.63
CA ALA A 88 -24.09 5.32 10.21
C ALA A 88 -22.95 5.77 9.29
N ILE A 89 -23.23 6.61 8.27
CA ILE A 89 -22.22 7.13 7.35
C ILE A 89 -21.22 8.04 8.06
N LYS A 90 -21.70 8.89 8.99
CA LYS A 90 -20.84 9.75 9.81
C LYS A 90 -19.87 8.93 10.66
N HIS A 91 -20.37 7.86 11.31
CA HIS A 91 -19.54 6.97 12.12
C HIS A 91 -18.47 6.27 11.25
N MET A 92 -18.87 5.73 10.09
CA MET A 92 -17.91 5.09 9.18
C MET A 92 -16.78 6.05 8.76
N CYS A 93 -17.12 7.30 8.40
CA CYS A 93 -16.10 8.30 8.04
C CYS A 93 -15.23 8.69 9.23
N ALA A 94 -15.82 8.84 10.43
CA ALA A 94 -15.09 9.18 11.64
C ALA A 94 -14.12 8.07 12.07
N GLU A 95 -14.54 6.80 12.00
CA GLU A 95 -13.71 5.65 12.31
C GLU A 95 -12.53 5.54 11.31
N MET A 96 -12.79 5.68 10.00
CA MET A 96 -11.72 5.69 9.02
C MET A 96 -10.69 6.79 9.31
N THR A 97 -11.15 7.99 9.68
CA THR A 97 -10.25 9.10 10.02
C THR A 97 -9.46 8.81 11.30
N ALA A 98 -10.13 8.32 12.35
CA ALA A 98 -9.50 8.04 13.63
C ALA A 98 -8.39 6.99 13.54
N ASP A 99 -8.58 5.96 12.71
CA ASP A 99 -7.59 4.90 12.53
C ASP A 99 -6.47 5.31 11.56
N LEU A 100 -6.77 6.17 10.57
CA LEU A 100 -5.80 6.58 9.57
C LEU A 100 -4.86 7.70 10.05
N GLU A 101 -5.36 8.63 10.85
CA GLU A 101 -4.60 9.80 11.30
C GLU A 101 -3.31 9.45 12.05
N PRO A 102 -3.31 8.49 13.01
CA PRO A 102 -2.08 8.08 13.69
C PRO A 102 -1.02 7.47 12.74
N CYS A 103 -1.45 6.90 11.62
CA CYS A 103 -0.55 6.26 10.65
C CYS A 103 0.42 7.26 10.02
N TYR A 104 0.07 8.55 9.91
CA TYR A 104 1.00 9.58 9.44
C TYR A 104 2.23 9.70 10.32
N SER A 105 2.02 9.76 11.64
CA SER A 105 3.12 9.83 12.61
C SER A 105 3.98 8.58 12.57
N LEU A 106 3.36 7.41 12.39
CA LEU A 106 4.07 6.14 12.33
C LEU A 106 4.99 6.04 11.09
N VAL A 107 4.49 6.43 9.90
CA VAL A 107 5.31 6.47 8.68
C VAL A 107 6.44 7.49 8.82
N TRP A 108 6.12 8.67 9.35
CA TRP A 108 7.10 9.72 9.56
C TRP A 108 8.21 9.28 10.52
N HIS A 109 7.84 8.64 11.62
CA HIS A 109 8.80 8.11 12.58
C HIS A 109 9.68 7.02 11.96
N ALA A 110 9.10 6.09 11.21
CA ALA A 110 9.87 5.04 10.53
C ALA A 110 10.87 5.61 9.52
N ALA A 111 10.48 6.63 8.76
CA ALA A 111 11.38 7.30 7.82
C ALA A 111 12.51 8.04 8.52
N HIS A 112 12.19 8.75 9.61
CA HIS A 112 13.18 9.48 10.40
C HIS A 112 14.20 8.55 11.06
N SER A 113 13.73 7.47 11.69
CA SER A 113 14.58 6.45 12.30
C SER A 113 15.51 5.78 11.26
N PHE A 114 14.99 5.55 10.05
CA PHE A 114 15.79 5.01 8.94
C PHE A 114 16.89 5.98 8.48
N ASP A 115 16.57 7.26 8.31
CA ASP A 115 17.53 8.28 7.87
C ASP A 115 18.65 8.51 8.89
N ASN A 116 18.32 8.42 10.17
CA ASN A 116 19.30 8.56 11.26
C ASN A 116 20.10 7.28 11.54
N ASN A 117 19.75 6.15 10.92
CA ASN A 117 20.28 4.82 11.23
C ASN A 117 20.11 4.43 12.72
N ASP A 118 18.93 4.75 13.29
CA ASP A 118 18.62 4.38 14.66
C ASP A 118 18.55 2.85 14.81
N ASP A 119 18.83 2.33 16.01
CA ASP A 119 18.87 0.89 16.27
C ASP A 119 17.52 0.19 16.03
N ASP A 120 16.42 0.93 16.15
CA ASP A 120 15.07 0.43 15.95
C ASP A 120 14.53 0.60 14.52
N SER A 121 15.31 1.18 13.59
CA SER A 121 14.87 1.54 12.23
C SER A 121 14.26 0.36 11.47
N LYS A 122 14.84 -0.84 11.60
CA LYS A 122 14.31 -2.07 10.99
C LYS A 122 12.94 -2.44 11.57
N ILE A 123 12.79 -2.40 12.88
CA ILE A 123 11.53 -2.71 13.57
C ILE A 123 10.46 -1.69 13.17
N MET A 124 10.82 -0.41 13.13
CA MET A 124 9.90 0.67 12.76
C MET A 124 9.45 0.58 11.31
N SER A 125 10.33 0.19 10.39
CA SER A 125 9.97 -0.04 8.99
C SER A 125 8.95 -1.17 8.83
N CYS A 126 9.14 -2.28 9.53
CA CYS A 126 8.22 -3.42 9.56
C CYS A 126 6.89 -3.05 10.21
N HIS A 127 6.94 -2.35 11.37
CA HIS A 127 5.77 -1.93 12.11
C HIS A 127 4.89 -0.97 11.29
N ALA A 128 5.49 0.06 10.68
CA ALA A 128 4.77 0.99 9.83
C ALA A 128 4.06 0.25 8.68
N LYS A 129 4.78 -0.64 7.97
CA LYS A 129 4.23 -1.37 6.84
C LYS A 129 3.10 -2.33 7.26
N SER A 130 3.27 -3.08 8.33
CA SER A 130 2.26 -4.03 8.83
C SER A 130 1.00 -3.31 9.28
N HIS A 131 1.13 -2.35 10.21
CA HIS A 131 0.00 -1.63 10.78
C HIS A 131 -0.82 -0.88 9.72
N ILE A 132 -0.15 -0.16 8.82
CA ILE A 132 -0.83 0.57 7.75
C ILE A 132 -1.53 -0.38 6.78
N SER A 133 -0.99 -1.55 6.50
CA SER A 133 -1.65 -2.54 5.65
C SER A 133 -3.02 -2.96 6.22
N GLU A 134 -3.13 -3.16 7.52
CA GLU A 134 -4.39 -3.51 8.18
C GLU A 134 -5.39 -2.34 8.21
N VAL A 135 -4.93 -1.16 8.61
CA VAL A 135 -5.77 0.04 8.62
C VAL A 135 -6.28 0.34 7.21
N ALA A 136 -5.44 0.25 6.20
CA ALA A 136 -5.81 0.50 4.81
C ALA A 136 -6.84 -0.51 4.27
N LYS A 137 -6.72 -1.78 4.63
CA LYS A 137 -7.74 -2.81 4.31
C LYS A 137 -9.10 -2.41 4.88
N MET A 138 -9.15 -1.96 6.14
CA MET A 138 -10.37 -1.48 6.78
C MET A 138 -10.92 -0.22 6.09
N VAL A 139 -10.08 0.79 5.86
CA VAL A 139 -10.47 2.04 5.18
C VAL A 139 -11.01 1.77 3.79
N SER A 140 -10.34 0.93 3.01
CA SER A 140 -10.75 0.60 1.64
C SER A 140 -12.13 -0.09 1.60
N LYS A 141 -12.42 -0.99 2.54
CA LYS A 141 -13.73 -1.64 2.67
C LYS A 141 -14.81 -0.63 3.02
N LYS A 142 -14.63 0.14 4.11
CA LYS A 142 -15.61 1.13 4.56
C LYS A 142 -15.85 2.23 3.53
N ALA A 143 -14.80 2.72 2.86
CA ALA A 143 -14.96 3.70 1.78
C ALA A 143 -15.80 3.15 0.62
N THR A 144 -15.61 1.88 0.26
CA THR A 144 -16.44 1.21 -0.76
C THR A 144 -17.89 1.06 -0.29
N GLU A 145 -18.12 0.71 0.98
CA GLU A 145 -19.46 0.62 1.58
C GLU A 145 -20.20 1.96 1.57
N VAL A 146 -19.52 3.06 1.87
CA VAL A 146 -20.09 4.42 1.79
C VAL A 146 -20.59 4.74 0.37
N HIS A 147 -19.88 4.25 -0.66
CA HIS A 147 -20.30 4.44 -2.05
C HIS A 147 -21.40 3.45 -2.49
N GLY A 148 -21.63 2.38 -1.71
CA GLY A 148 -22.58 1.33 -2.04
C GLY A 148 -22.26 0.66 -3.39
N GLY A 149 -23.27 0.30 -4.17
CA GLY A 149 -23.08 -0.33 -5.47
C GLY A 149 -22.19 0.45 -6.45
N MET A 150 -22.14 1.77 -6.34
CA MET A 150 -21.28 2.61 -7.17
C MET A 150 -19.79 2.41 -6.89
N GLY A 151 -19.42 2.02 -5.64
CA GLY A 151 -18.05 1.78 -5.24
C GLY A 151 -17.37 0.62 -5.99
N PHE A 152 -18.16 -0.30 -6.55
CA PHE A 152 -17.67 -1.44 -7.32
C PHE A 152 -17.58 -1.17 -8.83
N THR A 153 -18.07 -0.02 -9.27
CA THR A 153 -18.07 0.32 -10.70
C THR A 153 -16.79 1.01 -11.13
N ASP A 154 -16.47 0.91 -12.43
CA ASP A 154 -15.33 1.61 -13.02
C ASP A 154 -15.54 3.15 -13.07
N LEU A 155 -16.80 3.62 -12.93
CA LEU A 155 -17.17 5.04 -13.06
C LEU A 155 -16.47 5.95 -12.03
N LEU A 156 -16.31 5.48 -10.79
CA LEU A 156 -15.70 6.27 -9.73
C LEU A 156 -14.19 6.00 -9.57
N GLY A 157 -13.67 4.96 -10.22
CA GLY A 157 -12.25 4.57 -10.15
C GLY A 157 -11.78 4.14 -8.76
N LEU A 158 -12.69 3.90 -7.81
CA LEU A 158 -12.36 3.53 -6.44
C LEU A 158 -11.63 2.18 -6.36
N HIS A 159 -11.99 1.27 -7.26
CA HIS A 159 -11.40 -0.06 -7.36
C HIS A 159 -9.89 -0.04 -7.66
N PHE A 160 -9.35 1.00 -8.29
CA PHE A 160 -7.91 1.14 -8.51
C PHE A 160 -7.16 1.27 -7.17
N TRP A 161 -7.67 2.13 -6.29
CA TRP A 161 -7.11 2.31 -4.95
C TRP A 161 -7.25 1.05 -4.10
N PHE A 162 -8.43 0.42 -4.14
CA PHE A 162 -8.68 -0.84 -3.43
C PHE A 162 -7.68 -1.93 -3.82
N LYS A 163 -7.48 -2.15 -5.12
CA LYS A 163 -6.55 -3.15 -5.66
C LYS A 163 -5.11 -2.81 -5.33
N ARG A 164 -4.73 -1.54 -5.37
CA ARG A 164 -3.40 -1.06 -5.01
C ARG A 164 -3.09 -1.31 -3.53
N ILE A 165 -4.02 -1.01 -2.64
CA ILE A 165 -3.91 -1.29 -1.20
C ILE A 165 -3.75 -2.80 -0.96
N GLY A 166 -4.57 -3.62 -1.62
CA GLY A 166 -4.48 -5.08 -1.53
C GLY A 166 -3.11 -5.59 -1.96
N LEU A 167 -2.59 -5.15 -3.11
CA LEU A 167 -1.25 -5.56 -3.57
C LEU A 167 -0.15 -5.07 -2.64
N ASN A 168 -0.22 -3.82 -2.19
CA ASN A 168 0.76 -3.27 -1.26
C ASN A 168 0.82 -4.07 0.05
N SER A 169 -0.29 -4.62 0.53
CA SER A 169 -0.29 -5.44 1.76
C SER A 169 0.54 -6.71 1.60
N CYS A 170 0.57 -7.29 0.40
CA CYS A 170 1.33 -8.50 0.10
C CYS A 170 2.81 -8.25 -0.20
N LEU A 171 3.17 -7.04 -0.66
CA LEU A 171 4.56 -6.72 -0.99
C LEU A 171 5.43 -6.67 0.26
N LEU A 172 6.66 -7.25 0.16
CA LEU A 172 7.71 -7.19 1.18
C LEU A 172 7.36 -7.88 2.50
N TYR A 173 6.39 -8.79 2.52
CA TYR A 173 6.04 -9.70 3.61
C TYR A 173 6.34 -9.19 5.02
N THR A 174 5.38 -8.50 5.62
CA THR A 174 5.47 -8.00 7.00
C THR A 174 4.39 -8.53 7.91
N SER A 175 3.37 -9.21 7.35
CA SER A 175 2.36 -10.00 8.05
C SER A 175 2.64 -11.49 7.85
N ASP A 176 2.08 -12.34 8.70
CA ASP A 176 2.23 -13.79 8.56
C ASP A 176 1.54 -14.25 7.26
N ALA A 177 2.35 -14.73 6.31
CA ALA A 177 1.86 -15.19 5.01
C ALA A 177 0.92 -16.41 5.13
N ALA A 178 0.89 -17.10 6.29
CA ALA A 178 -0.01 -18.22 6.54
C ALA A 178 -1.46 -17.77 6.80
N ASP A 179 -1.66 -16.54 7.27
CA ASP A 179 -3.00 -15.98 7.53
C ASP A 179 -3.57 -15.22 6.33
N ASP A 180 -2.77 -14.94 5.30
CA ASP A 180 -3.18 -14.17 4.13
C ASP A 180 -3.61 -15.11 2.99
N LEU A 181 -4.83 -15.65 3.09
CA LEU A 181 -5.47 -16.47 2.03
C LEU A 181 -5.82 -15.68 0.76
N LEU A 182 -5.45 -14.41 0.66
CA LEU A 182 -5.83 -13.48 -0.42
C LEU A 182 -4.64 -12.97 -1.25
N CYS A 183 -3.43 -13.48 -1.04
CA CYS A 183 -2.25 -13.15 -1.86
C CYS A 183 -2.05 -14.15 -2.99
#